data_37bd0cb30669832ba4f27c05c37e69cd
#
_entry.id   37bd0cb30669832ba4f27c05c37e69cd
#
_cell.length_a   1.000
_cell.length_b   1.000
_cell.length_c   1.000
_cell.angle_alpha   90.00
_cell.angle_beta   90.00
_cell.angle_gamma   90.00
#
_symmetry.space_group_name_H-M   'P 1'
#
loop_
_entity.id
_entity.type
_entity.pdbx_description
1 polymer ?
#
loop_
_entity_poly.entity_id
_entity_poly.type
_entity_poly.pdbx_seq_one_letter_code
_entity_poly.pdbx_strand_id
1 'polypeptide(L)'
;MNGRPLRLAGTALLAVTALAAPARAFDPGQTFTKGTTVVSAEGGYGAQFDLEGKRTQSDLEFFGLGVRFSVLPFGTSGAGPLYGALEVGLEPFYLGYTEPRSAFWAGLAAVFRYHFLTLGRVVPYVELAGAAGGTDLKVPEINSTFAFLVWGGLGASVFLTDSTAVYAGYRLAHNSNGNTSDPNRGWQAHVAAVGVSYYFK
;
A
#
# COMPACT_ATOMS: atom_id res chain seq x y z
N MET A 1 -1.17 19.79 36.74
CA MET A 1 -1.73 20.34 35.47
C MET A 1 -0.54 20.86 34.65
N ASN A 2 0.04 20.02 33.79
CA ASN A 2 1.16 20.41 32.92
C ASN A 2 0.69 20.22 31.47
N GLY A 3 0.24 21.35 30.88
CA GLY A 3 -0.13 21.41 29.47
C GLY A 3 1.12 21.31 28.60
N ARG A 4 1.24 20.26 27.80
CA ARG A 4 2.21 20.18 26.71
C ARG A 4 1.68 21.00 25.52
N PRO A 5 2.49 21.88 24.91
CA PRO A 5 2.07 22.61 23.71
C PRO A 5 2.00 21.65 22.52
N LEU A 6 0.87 21.71 21.83
CA LEU A 6 0.65 21.08 20.53
C LEU A 6 1.64 21.68 19.52
N ARG A 7 2.63 20.90 19.07
CA ARG A 7 3.47 21.32 17.94
C ARG A 7 2.69 21.04 16.65
N LEU A 8 2.18 22.09 16.04
CA LEU A 8 1.66 22.08 14.69
C LEU A 8 2.80 21.69 13.73
N ALA A 9 2.72 20.47 13.19
CA ALA A 9 3.56 20.04 12.09
C ALA A 9 3.15 20.84 10.85
N GLY A 10 4.09 21.62 10.32
CA GLY A 10 3.89 22.44 9.13
C GLY A 10 3.58 21.55 7.93
N THR A 11 2.42 21.78 7.31
CA THR A 11 1.98 21.17 6.07
C THR A 11 2.86 21.69 4.94
N ALA A 12 3.81 20.91 4.47
CA ALA A 12 4.55 21.17 3.24
C ALA A 12 3.61 20.92 2.05
N LEU A 13 2.99 21.96 1.54
CA LEU A 13 2.24 21.94 0.29
C LEU A 13 3.23 21.90 -0.87
N LEU A 14 3.52 20.71 -1.40
CA LEU A 14 4.26 20.56 -2.64
C LEU A 14 3.36 21.02 -3.79
N ALA A 15 3.58 22.23 -4.26
CA ALA A 15 3.00 22.73 -5.51
C ALA A 15 3.70 22.02 -6.67
N VAL A 16 3.08 20.96 -7.20
CA VAL A 16 3.46 20.35 -8.48
C VAL A 16 2.97 21.30 -9.57
N THR A 17 3.84 22.19 -10.04
CA THR A 17 3.61 22.93 -11.30
C THR A 17 3.71 21.93 -12.45
N ALA A 18 2.57 21.40 -12.90
CA ALA A 18 2.47 20.61 -14.10
C ALA A 18 2.83 21.52 -15.29
N LEU A 19 3.99 21.26 -15.91
CA LEU A 19 4.33 21.78 -17.23
C LEU A 19 3.24 21.31 -18.20
N ALA A 20 2.46 22.25 -18.70
CA ALA A 20 1.38 22.02 -19.67
C ALA A 20 1.98 21.70 -21.06
N ALA A 21 2.47 20.46 -21.25
CA ALA A 21 2.54 19.88 -22.58
C ALA A 21 1.09 19.63 -23.05
N PRO A 22 0.77 19.71 -24.37
CA PRO A 22 -0.55 19.38 -24.85
C PRO A 22 -0.91 17.97 -24.41
N ALA A 23 -1.84 17.89 -23.46
CA ALA A 23 -2.18 16.64 -22.79
C ALA A 23 -2.93 15.78 -23.82
N ARG A 24 -2.19 14.85 -24.45
CA ARG A 24 -2.83 13.75 -25.16
C ARG A 24 -3.78 13.08 -24.18
N ALA A 25 -5.04 12.87 -24.57
CA ALA A 25 -6.01 12.22 -23.70
C ALA A 25 -5.46 10.87 -23.29
N PHE A 26 -5.44 10.57 -21.99
CA PHE A 26 -5.08 9.25 -21.49
C PHE A 26 -6.07 8.22 -22.04
N ASP A 27 -5.54 7.18 -22.68
CA ASP A 27 -6.32 6.08 -23.22
C ASP A 27 -6.08 4.80 -22.40
N PRO A 28 -7.02 4.44 -21.51
CA PRO A 28 -6.90 3.21 -20.71
C PRO A 28 -6.73 1.96 -21.58
N GLY A 29 -7.37 1.93 -22.76
CA GLY A 29 -7.30 0.79 -23.67
C GLY A 29 -5.91 0.56 -24.25
N GLN A 30 -5.05 1.58 -24.28
CA GLN A 30 -3.65 1.44 -24.68
C GLN A 30 -2.73 1.05 -23.52
N THR A 31 -3.03 1.48 -22.31
CA THR A 31 -2.20 1.24 -21.13
C THR A 31 -2.52 -0.09 -20.45
N PHE A 32 -3.81 -0.40 -20.30
CA PHE A 32 -4.28 -1.59 -19.61
C PHE A 32 -4.53 -2.76 -20.56
N THR A 33 -3.54 -3.06 -21.41
CA THR A 33 -3.63 -4.20 -22.35
C THR A 33 -3.18 -5.50 -21.69
N LYS A 34 -3.64 -6.63 -22.20
CA LYS A 34 -3.20 -7.95 -21.74
C LYS A 34 -1.68 -8.09 -21.92
N GLY A 35 -0.99 -8.50 -20.82
CA GLY A 35 0.44 -8.71 -20.80
C GLY A 35 1.27 -7.47 -20.48
N THR A 36 0.66 -6.27 -20.36
CA THR A 36 1.37 -5.08 -19.85
C THR A 36 2.02 -5.42 -18.52
N THR A 37 3.32 -5.18 -18.39
CA THR A 37 4.07 -5.30 -17.14
C THR A 37 4.14 -3.96 -16.45
N VAL A 38 4.10 -3.97 -15.12
CA VAL A 38 4.12 -2.75 -14.30
C VAL A 38 5.21 -2.88 -13.25
N VAL A 39 6.01 -1.83 -13.11
CA VAL A 39 6.93 -1.67 -11.98
C VAL A 39 6.47 -0.50 -11.15
N SER A 40 6.29 -0.73 -9.85
CA SER A 40 5.88 0.31 -8.91
C SER A 40 6.88 0.41 -7.77
N ALA A 41 7.09 1.63 -7.28
CA ALA A 41 7.80 1.88 -6.03
C ALA A 41 6.87 2.65 -5.09
N GLU A 42 6.83 2.23 -3.83
CA GLU A 42 5.96 2.86 -2.84
C GLU A 42 6.64 3.07 -1.50
N GLY A 43 6.15 4.09 -0.78
CA GLY A 43 6.43 4.32 0.61
C GLY A 43 5.14 4.59 1.37
N GLY A 44 5.12 4.29 2.65
CA GLY A 44 3.94 4.47 3.48
C GLY A 44 4.29 4.70 4.94
N TYR A 45 3.28 5.08 5.69
CA TYR A 45 3.34 5.19 7.14
C TYR A 45 2.11 4.55 7.75
N GLY A 46 2.31 3.79 8.84
CA GLY A 46 1.24 3.08 9.53
C GLY A 46 1.29 3.28 11.03
N ALA A 47 0.12 3.26 11.64
CA ALA A 47 -0.08 3.30 13.06
C ALA A 47 -1.06 2.22 13.51
N GLN A 48 -0.72 1.52 14.58
CA GLN A 48 -1.57 0.48 15.18
C GLN A 48 -2.89 1.07 15.68
N PHE A 49 -3.95 0.27 15.59
CA PHE A 49 -5.23 0.56 16.22
C PHE A 49 -5.82 -0.70 16.84
N ASP A 50 -6.74 -0.52 17.80
CA ASP A 50 -7.41 -1.62 18.48
C ASP A 50 -8.84 -1.77 17.96
N LEU A 51 -9.10 -2.87 17.26
CA LEU A 51 -10.46 -3.24 16.85
C LEU A 51 -11.36 -3.65 18.03
N GLU A 52 -10.77 -4.18 19.10
CA GLU A 52 -11.54 -4.73 20.21
C GLU A 52 -11.76 -3.72 21.34
N GLY A 53 -10.99 -2.62 21.38
CA GLY A 53 -11.12 -1.53 22.35
C GLY A 53 -10.86 -1.90 23.81
N LYS A 54 -10.30 -3.07 24.10
CA LYS A 54 -10.21 -3.64 25.47
C LYS A 54 -8.83 -4.20 25.82
N ARG A 55 -7.87 -4.21 24.87
CA ARG A 55 -6.56 -4.82 25.10
C ARG A 55 -5.47 -3.75 25.17
N THR A 56 -4.48 -3.97 26.04
CA THR A 56 -3.27 -3.16 26.03
C THR A 56 -2.56 -3.33 24.70
N GLN A 57 -2.22 -2.24 24.05
CA GLN A 57 -1.50 -2.18 22.77
C GLN A 57 -0.06 -1.70 23.02
N SER A 58 0.79 -2.02 22.04
CA SER A 58 2.17 -1.54 22.00
C SER A 58 2.32 -0.18 21.32
N ASP A 59 1.22 0.36 20.75
CA ASP A 59 1.20 1.63 20.02
C ASP A 59 2.26 1.66 18.89
N LEU A 60 2.22 0.61 18.05
CA LEU A 60 3.18 0.46 16.96
C LEU A 60 3.03 1.57 15.93
N GLU A 61 4.15 2.19 15.59
CA GLU A 61 4.29 3.07 14.45
C GLU A 61 5.41 2.56 13.54
N PHE A 62 5.21 2.68 12.23
CA PHE A 62 6.18 2.17 11.26
C PHE A 62 6.09 2.90 9.92
N PHE A 63 7.19 2.90 9.20
CA PHE A 63 7.20 3.21 7.77
C PHE A 63 7.29 1.91 6.96
N GLY A 64 6.71 1.94 5.76
CA GLY A 64 6.78 0.84 4.79
C GLY A 64 7.48 1.27 3.52
N LEU A 65 8.20 0.35 2.88
CA LEU A 65 8.81 0.52 1.57
C LEU A 65 8.58 -0.73 0.74
N GLY A 66 8.19 -0.57 -0.52
CA GLY A 66 7.94 -1.67 -1.45
C GLY A 66 8.39 -1.36 -2.87
N VAL A 67 8.78 -2.41 -3.58
CA VAL A 67 8.97 -2.38 -5.04
C VAL A 67 8.18 -3.53 -5.63
N ARG A 68 7.16 -3.22 -6.43
CA ARG A 68 6.26 -4.21 -7.01
C ARG A 68 6.59 -4.45 -8.48
N PHE A 69 6.59 -5.73 -8.85
CA PHE A 69 6.66 -6.21 -10.23
C PHE A 69 5.35 -6.95 -10.53
N SER A 70 4.58 -6.46 -11.48
CA SER A 70 3.25 -6.98 -11.76
C SER A 70 2.93 -7.06 -13.25
N VAL A 71 1.83 -7.71 -13.56
CA VAL A 71 1.32 -7.89 -14.92
C VAL A 71 -0.19 -7.70 -14.93
N LEU A 72 -0.74 -7.29 -16.06
CA LEU A 72 -2.17 -7.24 -16.37
C LEU A 72 -2.54 -8.53 -17.14
N PRO A 73 -2.96 -9.62 -16.47
CA PRO A 73 -3.07 -10.93 -17.11
C PRO A 73 -4.20 -11.01 -18.14
N PHE A 74 -5.24 -10.15 -18.02
CA PHE A 74 -6.44 -10.22 -18.84
C PHE A 74 -6.67 -8.96 -19.70
N GLY A 75 -5.95 -7.87 -19.46
CA GLY A 75 -6.26 -6.55 -20.01
C GLY A 75 -7.53 -5.97 -19.39
N THR A 76 -8.25 -5.12 -20.15
CA THR A 76 -9.50 -4.51 -19.70
C THR A 76 -10.67 -5.48 -19.79
N SER A 77 -11.59 -5.42 -18.85
CA SER A 77 -12.80 -6.25 -18.77
C SER A 77 -13.94 -5.52 -18.04
N GLY A 78 -15.12 -6.12 -18.06
CA GLY A 78 -16.30 -5.55 -17.41
C GLY A 78 -16.99 -4.46 -18.25
N ALA A 79 -18.02 -3.84 -17.68
CA ALA A 79 -18.80 -2.77 -18.30
C ALA A 79 -19.31 -1.78 -17.23
N GLY A 80 -19.64 -0.56 -17.65
CA GLY A 80 -20.15 0.47 -16.77
C GLY A 80 -19.19 0.79 -15.63
N PRO A 81 -19.66 0.91 -14.38
CA PRO A 81 -18.81 1.23 -13.24
C PRO A 81 -17.73 0.17 -12.93
N LEU A 82 -17.92 -1.06 -13.40
CA LEU A 82 -16.99 -2.18 -13.22
C LEU A 82 -16.04 -2.35 -14.41
N TYR A 83 -16.05 -1.44 -15.40
CA TYR A 83 -15.04 -1.45 -16.46
C TYR A 83 -13.66 -1.18 -15.85
N GLY A 84 -12.75 -2.15 -15.99
CA GLY A 84 -11.48 -2.09 -15.29
C GLY A 84 -10.47 -3.14 -15.74
N ALA A 85 -9.39 -3.26 -14.99
CA ALA A 85 -8.33 -4.22 -15.23
C ALA A 85 -7.78 -4.76 -13.90
N LEU A 86 -7.48 -6.06 -13.86
CA LEU A 86 -6.80 -6.71 -12.74
C LEU A 86 -5.29 -6.65 -12.96
N GLU A 87 -4.57 -6.15 -11.98
CA GLU A 87 -3.12 -6.23 -11.83
C GLU A 87 -2.76 -7.29 -10.79
N VAL A 88 -1.82 -8.17 -11.11
CA VAL A 88 -1.32 -9.22 -10.20
C VAL A 88 0.19 -9.08 -10.13
N GLY A 89 0.75 -9.02 -8.92
CA GLY A 89 2.16 -8.76 -8.74
C GLY A 89 2.79 -9.40 -7.51
N LEU A 90 4.11 -9.38 -7.50
CA LEU A 90 4.94 -9.70 -6.34
C LEU A 90 5.67 -8.44 -5.91
N GLU A 91 5.75 -8.26 -4.59
CA GLU A 91 6.32 -7.06 -3.97
C GLU A 91 7.25 -7.44 -2.83
N PRO A 92 8.59 -7.41 -3.01
CA PRO A 92 9.51 -7.24 -1.89
C PRO A 92 9.09 -6.03 -1.06
N PHE A 93 8.81 -6.28 0.22
CA PHE A 93 8.24 -5.28 1.12
C PHE A 93 8.97 -5.26 2.45
N TYR A 94 9.19 -4.06 2.98
CA TYR A 94 9.88 -3.79 4.23
C TYR A 94 9.04 -2.87 5.12
N LEU A 95 8.95 -3.21 6.42
CA LEU A 95 8.46 -2.32 7.47
C LEU A 95 9.60 -2.01 8.45
N GLY A 96 9.81 -0.73 8.72
CA GLY A 96 10.69 -0.27 9.79
C GLY A 96 9.85 0.29 10.93
N TYR A 97 9.77 -0.44 12.05
CA TYR A 97 9.07 0.01 13.25
C TYR A 97 9.88 1.10 13.95
N THR A 98 9.21 2.17 14.37
CA THR A 98 9.79 3.31 15.07
C THR A 98 9.35 3.37 16.53
N GLU A 99 8.13 2.92 16.82
CA GLU A 99 7.57 2.84 18.17
C GLU A 99 6.95 1.45 18.41
N PRO A 100 6.98 0.96 19.65
CA PRO A 100 7.62 1.50 20.85
C PRO A 100 9.14 1.26 20.86
N ARG A 101 9.66 0.56 19.87
CA ARG A 101 11.08 0.21 19.70
C ARG A 101 11.43 0.01 18.25
N SER A 102 12.66 0.28 17.89
CA SER A 102 13.16 -0.04 16.55
C SER A 102 13.16 -1.55 16.33
N ALA A 103 12.52 -1.97 15.24
CA ALA A 103 12.46 -3.35 14.77
C ALA A 103 12.16 -3.34 13.27
N PHE A 104 12.21 -4.51 12.62
CA PHE A 104 11.83 -4.62 11.21
C PHE A 104 10.91 -5.81 10.95
N TRP A 105 10.25 -5.76 9.83
CA TRP A 105 9.68 -6.89 9.10
C TRP A 105 10.09 -6.77 7.64
N ALA A 106 10.55 -7.85 7.02
CA ALA A 106 10.91 -7.88 5.62
C ALA A 106 10.47 -9.20 4.98
N GLY A 107 9.85 -9.12 3.81
CA GLY A 107 9.31 -10.30 3.16
C GLY A 107 8.85 -10.06 1.73
N LEU A 108 8.06 -11.00 1.22
CA LEU A 108 7.49 -10.97 -0.11
C LEU A 108 5.96 -11.00 -0.03
N ALA A 109 5.32 -10.07 -0.71
CA ALA A 109 3.88 -9.99 -0.85
C ALA A 109 3.42 -10.45 -2.24
N ALA A 110 2.28 -11.15 -2.29
CA ALA A 110 1.46 -11.28 -3.49
C ALA A 110 0.36 -10.22 -3.42
N VAL A 111 0.24 -9.40 -4.46
CA VAL A 111 -0.66 -8.26 -4.51
C VAL A 111 -1.63 -8.41 -5.69
N PHE A 112 -2.90 -8.15 -5.42
CA PHE A 112 -3.98 -8.10 -6.38
C PHE A 112 -4.60 -6.70 -6.32
N ARG A 113 -4.56 -5.96 -7.43
CA ARG A 113 -5.12 -4.62 -7.53
C ARG A 113 -6.09 -4.55 -8.71
N TYR A 114 -7.33 -4.13 -8.45
CA TYR A 114 -8.30 -3.88 -9.51
C TYR A 114 -8.46 -2.39 -9.74
N HIS A 115 -8.21 -1.97 -10.98
CA HIS A 115 -8.27 -0.60 -11.45
C HIS A 115 -9.61 -0.32 -12.11
N PHE A 116 -10.33 0.75 -11.71
CA PHE A 116 -11.59 1.20 -12.30
C PHE A 116 -11.29 2.30 -13.33
N LEU A 117 -11.57 2.04 -14.61
CA LEU A 117 -11.08 2.83 -15.74
C LEU A 117 -12.08 3.86 -16.30
N THR A 118 -13.11 4.21 -15.53
CA THR A 118 -14.21 5.06 -15.99
C THR A 118 -13.99 6.56 -15.83
N LEU A 119 -12.97 6.98 -15.08
CA LEU A 119 -12.74 8.39 -14.73
C LEU A 119 -11.52 9.02 -15.45
N GLY A 120 -11.18 8.52 -16.64
CA GLY A 120 -10.06 9.03 -17.45
C GLY A 120 -8.72 8.89 -16.72
N ARG A 121 -7.98 9.99 -16.54
CA ARG A 121 -6.65 9.98 -15.92
C ARG A 121 -6.65 9.63 -14.43
N VAL A 122 -7.76 9.80 -13.74
CA VAL A 122 -7.92 9.39 -12.34
C VAL A 122 -8.48 7.98 -12.34
N VAL A 123 -7.70 7.03 -11.90
CA VAL A 123 -8.01 5.60 -11.88
C VAL A 123 -8.12 5.13 -10.44
N PRO A 124 -9.34 5.07 -9.87
CA PRO A 124 -9.56 4.45 -8.56
C PRO A 124 -9.16 2.97 -8.58
N TYR A 125 -8.74 2.44 -7.44
CA TYR A 125 -8.44 1.03 -7.30
C TYR A 125 -8.87 0.49 -5.93
N VAL A 126 -9.06 -0.81 -5.89
CA VAL A 126 -9.09 -1.61 -4.66
C VAL A 126 -7.94 -2.60 -4.70
N GLU A 127 -7.43 -2.96 -3.53
CA GLU A 127 -6.24 -3.79 -3.41
C GLU A 127 -6.40 -4.81 -2.29
N LEU A 128 -5.87 -6.01 -2.50
CA LEU A 128 -5.72 -7.05 -1.51
C LEU A 128 -4.32 -7.64 -1.64
N ALA A 129 -3.66 -7.90 -0.50
CA ALA A 129 -2.37 -8.56 -0.51
C ALA A 129 -2.18 -9.50 0.68
N GLY A 130 -1.34 -10.51 0.46
CA GLY A 130 -0.85 -11.40 1.49
C GLY A 130 0.65 -11.55 1.38
N ALA A 131 1.36 -11.47 2.50
CA ALA A 131 2.80 -11.49 2.56
C ALA A 131 3.31 -12.41 3.67
N ALA A 132 4.52 -12.91 3.48
CA ALA A 132 5.25 -13.70 4.48
C ALA A 132 6.68 -13.18 4.59
N GLY A 133 7.22 -13.10 5.79
CA GLY A 133 8.55 -12.53 6.00
C GLY A 133 9.14 -12.73 7.37
N GLY A 134 10.42 -12.37 7.49
CA GLY A 134 11.18 -12.36 8.73
C GLY A 134 10.96 -11.06 9.51
N THR A 135 11.05 -11.15 10.84
CA THR A 135 10.92 -10.00 11.74
C THR A 135 11.74 -10.20 13.02
N ASP A 136 12.20 -9.11 13.59
CA ASP A 136 12.78 -9.07 14.95
C ASP A 136 11.87 -8.35 15.96
N LEU A 137 10.63 -8.00 15.55
CA LEU A 137 9.65 -7.37 16.42
C LEU A 137 9.26 -8.30 17.57
N LYS A 138 9.44 -7.82 18.80
CA LYS A 138 9.08 -8.49 20.04
C LYS A 138 8.20 -7.58 20.87
N VAL A 139 6.91 -7.83 20.83
CA VAL A 139 5.87 -7.06 21.52
C VAL A 139 4.82 -8.02 22.10
N PRO A 140 3.95 -7.57 23.05
CA PRO A 140 2.92 -8.42 23.62
C PRO A 140 1.93 -9.01 22.61
N GLU A 141 1.79 -8.41 21.44
CA GLU A 141 0.92 -8.91 20.37
C GLU A 141 1.54 -10.06 19.59
N ILE A 142 2.87 -10.03 19.41
CA ILE A 142 3.58 -11.01 18.61
C ILE A 142 5.05 -11.15 19.06
N ASN A 143 5.50 -12.39 19.21
CA ASN A 143 6.88 -12.72 19.52
C ASN A 143 7.34 -13.88 18.62
N SER A 144 7.75 -13.56 17.41
CA SER A 144 8.18 -14.53 16.41
C SER A 144 9.32 -13.95 15.58
N THR A 145 10.12 -14.82 14.95
CA THR A 145 11.09 -14.42 13.91
C THR A 145 10.52 -14.47 12.51
N PHE A 146 9.28 -14.98 12.37
CA PHE A 146 8.55 -15.07 11.12
C PHE A 146 7.10 -14.65 11.35
N ALA A 147 6.55 -13.87 10.41
CA ALA A 147 5.17 -13.40 10.50
C ALA A 147 4.56 -13.23 9.11
N PHE A 148 3.23 -13.40 9.06
CA PHE A 148 2.39 -13.07 7.91
C PHE A 148 1.86 -11.66 8.04
N LEU A 149 1.79 -10.95 6.91
CA LEU A 149 1.18 -9.64 6.81
C LEU A 149 0.11 -9.71 5.72
N VAL A 150 -1.10 -9.26 6.03
CA VAL A 150 -2.18 -9.14 5.03
C VAL A 150 -2.72 -7.73 5.06
N TRP A 151 -3.14 -7.20 3.91
CA TRP A 151 -3.83 -5.92 3.86
C TRP A 151 -4.90 -5.88 2.79
N GLY A 152 -5.93 -5.11 3.06
CA GLY A 152 -6.92 -4.68 2.09
C GLY A 152 -6.96 -3.16 2.04
N GLY A 153 -7.15 -2.59 0.86
CA GLY A 153 -7.09 -1.15 0.72
C GLY A 153 -7.82 -0.62 -0.51
N LEU A 154 -7.88 0.69 -0.57
CA LEU A 154 -8.42 1.45 -1.68
C LEU A 154 -7.58 2.70 -1.92
N GLY A 155 -7.61 3.22 -3.13
CA GLY A 155 -6.85 4.42 -3.49
C GLY A 155 -7.19 4.90 -4.89
N ALA A 156 -6.34 5.81 -5.39
CA ALA A 156 -6.44 6.30 -6.74
C ALA A 156 -5.05 6.54 -7.34
N SER A 157 -4.91 6.21 -8.61
CA SER A 157 -3.76 6.56 -9.45
C SER A 157 -4.12 7.75 -10.32
N VAL A 158 -3.18 8.69 -10.49
CA VAL A 158 -3.28 9.80 -11.43
C VAL A 158 -2.23 9.59 -12.52
N PHE A 159 -2.68 9.34 -13.74
CA PHE A 159 -1.80 9.13 -14.90
C PHE A 159 -1.23 10.47 -15.39
N LEU A 160 0.08 10.62 -15.24
CA LEU A 160 0.83 11.78 -15.75
C LEU A 160 1.06 11.65 -17.27
N THR A 161 1.32 10.43 -17.71
CA THR A 161 1.45 10.02 -19.12
C THR A 161 0.69 8.70 -19.32
N ASP A 162 0.70 8.15 -20.55
CA ASP A 162 0.12 6.83 -20.82
C ASP A 162 0.90 5.67 -20.17
N SER A 163 2.10 5.94 -19.65
CA SER A 163 2.95 4.91 -19.01
C SER A 163 3.29 5.20 -17.56
N THR A 164 3.06 6.40 -17.05
CA THR A 164 3.49 6.80 -15.71
C THR A 164 2.32 7.31 -14.90
N ALA A 165 2.13 6.74 -13.74
CA ALA A 165 1.14 7.17 -12.76
C ALA A 165 1.77 7.40 -11.39
N VAL A 166 1.27 8.40 -10.66
CA VAL A 166 1.45 8.53 -9.21
C VAL A 166 0.19 8.05 -8.52
N TYR A 167 0.30 7.46 -7.36
CA TYR A 167 -0.86 6.99 -6.63
C TYR A 167 -0.78 7.27 -5.14
N ALA A 168 -1.94 7.34 -4.52
CA ALA A 168 -2.10 7.36 -3.08
C ALA A 168 -3.21 6.40 -2.68
N GLY A 169 -3.07 5.78 -1.52
CA GLY A 169 -4.03 4.82 -1.01
C GLY A 169 -4.02 4.73 0.51
N TYR A 170 -5.07 4.09 0.99
CA TYR A 170 -5.26 3.75 2.37
C TYR A 170 -5.46 2.23 2.49
N ARG A 171 -4.82 1.62 3.49
CA ARG A 171 -4.86 0.19 3.77
C ARG A 171 -5.22 -0.07 5.23
N LEU A 172 -5.97 -1.14 5.45
CA LEU A 172 -6.05 -1.81 6.73
C LEU A 172 -5.14 -3.03 6.68
N ALA A 173 -4.16 -3.08 7.58
CA ALA A 173 -3.18 -4.14 7.65
C ALA A 173 -3.38 -4.99 8.91
N HIS A 174 -3.10 -6.28 8.81
CA HIS A 174 -3.05 -7.22 9.91
C HIS A 174 -1.77 -8.05 9.83
N ASN A 175 -1.08 -8.19 10.97
CA ASN A 175 0.10 -9.02 11.09
C ASN A 175 -0.12 -10.08 12.18
N SER A 176 0.29 -11.32 11.90
CA SER A 176 0.24 -12.43 12.85
C SER A 176 1.30 -13.47 12.50
N ASN A 177 1.66 -14.33 13.44
CA ASN A 177 2.59 -15.44 13.16
C ASN A 177 1.89 -16.77 12.80
N GLY A 178 0.57 -16.77 12.59
CA GLY A 178 -0.18 -17.97 12.25
C GLY A 178 -0.18 -19.05 13.33
N ASN A 179 -0.07 -18.67 14.61
CA ASN A 179 0.03 -19.58 15.77
C ASN A 179 1.27 -20.49 15.76
N THR A 180 2.34 -20.07 15.10
CA THR A 180 3.61 -20.84 15.11
C THR A 180 4.41 -20.64 16.40
N SER A 181 4.09 -19.60 17.20
CA SER A 181 4.67 -19.31 18.52
C SER A 181 3.76 -18.40 19.35
N ASP A 182 3.89 -18.47 20.66
CA ASP A 182 3.18 -17.57 21.59
C ASP A 182 4.06 -16.37 21.99
N PRO A 183 3.48 -15.17 22.16
CA PRO A 183 2.09 -14.79 21.89
C PRO A 183 1.80 -14.59 20.40
N ASN A 184 0.54 -14.80 19.98
CA ASN A 184 0.04 -14.48 18.65
C ASN A 184 -1.37 -13.83 18.72
N ARG A 185 -1.48 -12.67 19.35
CA ARG A 185 -2.71 -11.86 19.25
C ARG A 185 -2.79 -11.15 17.90
N GLY A 186 -1.61 -10.94 17.29
CA GLY A 186 -1.46 -10.10 16.12
C GLY A 186 -1.70 -8.62 16.42
N TRP A 187 -1.45 -7.78 15.40
CA TRP A 187 -1.77 -6.35 15.46
C TRP A 187 -2.46 -5.91 14.17
N GLN A 188 -3.22 -4.82 14.26
CA GLN A 188 -3.86 -4.16 13.13
C GLN A 188 -3.35 -2.73 13.03
N ALA A 189 -3.29 -2.20 11.78
CA ALA A 189 -2.84 -0.83 11.56
C ALA A 189 -3.61 -0.15 10.43
N HIS A 190 -3.77 1.16 10.57
CA HIS A 190 -4.09 2.06 9.48
C HIS A 190 -2.80 2.41 8.75
N VAL A 191 -2.79 2.32 7.42
CA VAL A 191 -1.60 2.64 6.61
C VAL A 191 -1.99 3.61 5.51
N ALA A 192 -1.29 4.74 5.42
CA ALA A 192 -1.30 5.61 4.25
C ALA A 192 -0.10 5.27 3.37
N ALA A 193 -0.33 5.07 2.06
CA ALA A 193 0.71 4.75 1.10
C ALA A 193 0.68 5.71 -0.08
N VAL A 194 1.86 6.03 -0.62
CA VAL A 194 2.04 6.79 -1.86
C VAL A 194 3.08 6.09 -2.72
N GLY A 195 2.96 6.21 -4.04
CA GLY A 195 3.92 5.57 -4.93
C GLY A 195 3.84 6.08 -6.35
N VAL A 196 4.72 5.50 -7.16
CA VAL A 196 4.79 5.72 -8.60
C VAL A 196 4.78 4.38 -9.32
N SER A 197 4.07 4.30 -10.44
CA SER A 197 4.01 3.12 -11.30
C SER A 197 4.43 3.47 -12.72
N TYR A 198 5.19 2.57 -13.35
CA TYR A 198 5.52 2.63 -14.75
C TYR A 198 5.01 1.39 -15.47
N TYR A 199 4.25 1.61 -16.56
CA TYR A 199 3.59 0.60 -17.38
C TYR A 199 4.41 0.37 -18.66
N PHE A 200 4.96 -0.84 -18.79
CA PHE A 200 5.73 -1.28 -19.97
C PHE A 200 4.78 -1.99 -20.93
N LYS A 201 4.78 -1.53 -22.18
CA LYS A 201 3.99 -2.09 -23.27
C LYS A 201 4.78 -3.14 -24.04
#